data_f2a68dae53af2e60423e123cca2ad54d
#
_entry.id   f2a68dae53af2e60423e123cca2ad54d
#
_cell.length_a   1.000
_cell.length_b   1.000
_cell.length_c   1.000
_cell.angle_alpha   90.00
_cell.angle_beta   90.00
_cell.angle_gamma   90.00
#
_symmetry.space_group_name_H-M   'P 1'
#
loop_
_entity.id
_entity.type
_entity.pdbx_description
1 polymer ?
#
loop_
_entity_poly.entity_id
_entity_poly.type
_entity_poly.pdbx_seq_one_letter_code
_entity_poly.pdbx_strand_id
1 'polypeptide(L)'
;PLPAIVFGGRRAKPAPLVYQSKSWDNGVFVGPIMASETTAAATGAVGVVRRDPMAMRPFCGYHMGDYFAHWIEMGKKVKNPPKIFNVNWFRLDDEGHFLWPGFGENMRVLEWIVKRCEEKVGAVETPIGYVPDPKDINLEDSGVSEETLKELLTVDKETWKQEADGIEEFYKQFGDRLPKELSDELATLKANLNK
;
A
#
# COMPACT_ATOMS: atom_id res chain seq x y z
N PRO A 1 -5.57 -15.82 16.47
CA PRO A 1 -4.46 -15.17 15.75
C PRO A 1 -5.01 -14.24 14.68
N LEU A 2 -4.32 -13.14 14.41
CA LEU A 2 -4.65 -12.20 13.34
C LEU A 2 -3.80 -12.57 12.11
N PRO A 3 -4.37 -13.04 10.98
CA PRO A 3 -3.59 -13.49 9.83
C PRO A 3 -3.12 -12.36 8.92
N ALA A 4 -3.86 -11.25 8.88
CA ALA A 4 -3.60 -10.12 8.00
C ALA A 4 -3.85 -8.78 8.66
N ILE A 5 -3.09 -7.77 8.23
CA ILE A 5 -3.34 -6.35 8.44
C ILE A 5 -3.48 -5.72 7.07
N VAL A 6 -4.53 -4.94 6.85
CA VAL A 6 -4.80 -4.29 5.57
C VAL A 6 -4.82 -2.78 5.77
N PHE A 7 -3.88 -2.11 5.14
CA PHE A 7 -3.88 -0.66 5.03
C PHE A 7 -4.57 -0.23 3.74
N GLY A 8 -5.13 0.96 3.71
CA GLY A 8 -5.76 1.49 2.51
C GLY A 8 -5.75 3.01 2.47
N GLY A 9 -5.50 3.55 1.30
CA GLY A 9 -5.55 4.98 1.02
C GLY A 9 -6.29 5.25 -0.27
N ARG A 10 -6.44 6.53 -0.60
CA ARG A 10 -7.07 6.95 -1.85
C ARG A 10 -6.02 7.56 -2.76
N ARG A 11 -5.64 6.83 -3.81
CA ARG A 11 -4.64 7.28 -4.79
C ARG A 11 -5.17 7.10 -6.21
N ALA A 12 -5.10 8.17 -7.01
CA ALA A 12 -5.55 8.12 -8.41
C ALA A 12 -4.64 7.26 -9.29
N LYS A 13 -3.35 7.22 -9.04
CA LYS A 13 -2.37 6.54 -9.92
C LYS A 13 -1.38 5.58 -9.26
N PRO A 14 -0.61 5.93 -8.20
CA PRO A 14 0.59 5.17 -7.88
C PRO A 14 0.35 3.80 -7.24
N ALA A 15 -0.68 3.64 -6.42
CA ALA A 15 -0.92 2.40 -5.71
C ALA A 15 -1.75 1.43 -6.55
N PRO A 16 -1.31 0.17 -6.72
CA PRO A 16 -2.14 -0.86 -7.36
C PRO A 16 -3.36 -1.19 -6.51
N LEU A 17 -4.32 -1.91 -7.12
CA LEU A 17 -5.56 -2.37 -6.46
C LEU A 17 -5.29 -3.06 -5.13
N VAL A 18 -4.27 -3.90 -5.10
CA VAL A 18 -3.79 -4.59 -3.90
C VAL A 18 -2.33 -4.98 -4.07
N TYR A 19 -1.56 -4.91 -2.97
CA TYR A 19 -0.25 -5.57 -2.89
C TYR A 19 0.04 -6.03 -1.47
N GLN A 20 0.84 -7.08 -1.35
CA GLN A 20 1.32 -7.65 -0.10
C GLN A 20 2.77 -7.21 0.12
N SER A 21 3.12 -6.87 1.35
CA SER A 21 4.51 -6.62 1.74
C SER A 21 5.39 -7.86 1.64
N LYS A 22 6.70 -7.66 1.43
CA LYS A 22 7.68 -8.74 1.28
C LYS A 22 8.11 -9.35 2.62
N SER A 23 8.03 -8.58 3.69
CA SER A 23 8.41 -8.94 5.05
C SER A 23 7.59 -8.15 6.06
N TRP A 24 7.82 -8.39 7.36
CA TRP A 24 7.22 -7.56 8.41
C TRP A 24 7.75 -6.12 8.34
N ASP A 25 9.07 -5.91 8.25
CA ASP A 25 9.66 -4.58 8.21
C ASP A 25 9.22 -3.81 6.96
N ASN A 26 9.16 -4.49 5.80
CA ASN A 26 8.56 -3.93 4.59
C ASN A 26 7.07 -3.59 4.79
N GLY A 27 6.32 -4.40 5.52
CA GLY A 27 4.92 -4.11 5.87
C GLY A 27 4.79 -2.92 6.80
N VAL A 28 5.68 -2.80 7.78
CA VAL A 28 5.76 -1.59 8.61
C VAL A 28 6.15 -0.37 7.78
N PHE A 29 6.95 -0.50 6.74
CA PHE A 29 7.23 0.58 5.77
C PHE A 29 5.97 0.95 4.95
N VAL A 30 5.18 -0.03 4.51
CA VAL A 30 3.93 0.21 3.75
C VAL A 30 2.93 1.06 4.54
N GLY A 31 2.81 0.87 5.84
CA GLY A 31 1.90 1.64 6.70
C GLY A 31 2.27 3.13 6.79
N PRO A 32 3.51 3.50 7.18
CA PRO A 32 4.00 4.87 7.26
C PRO A 32 3.93 5.66 5.96
N ILE A 33 4.13 5.01 4.82
CA ILE A 33 4.09 5.69 3.51
C ILE A 33 2.67 5.87 2.97
N MET A 34 1.67 5.33 3.65
CA MET A 34 0.27 5.45 3.26
C MET A 34 -0.12 6.91 3.07
N ALA A 35 -0.84 7.18 2.01
CA ALA A 35 -1.31 8.51 1.67
C ALA A 35 -2.70 8.48 1.06
N SER A 36 -3.42 9.57 1.20
CA SER A 36 -4.70 9.80 0.53
C SER A 36 -4.68 11.16 -0.17
N GLU A 37 -5.25 11.20 -1.35
CA GLU A 37 -5.47 12.45 -2.08
C GLU A 37 -6.73 13.14 -1.57
N THR A 38 -6.69 14.48 -1.51
CA THR A 38 -7.85 15.28 -1.11
C THR A 38 -8.95 15.20 -2.16
N THR A 39 -10.20 15.18 -1.70
CA THR A 39 -11.40 15.14 -2.55
C THR A 39 -12.08 16.52 -2.60
N ALA A 40 -13.05 16.67 -3.50
CA ALA A 40 -13.88 17.87 -3.60
C ALA A 40 -14.65 18.23 -2.31
N ALA A 41 -14.86 17.26 -1.41
CA ALA A 41 -15.51 17.49 -0.11
C ALA A 41 -14.55 18.09 0.94
N ALA A 42 -13.23 18.09 0.69
CA ALA A 42 -12.25 18.70 1.58
C ALA A 42 -12.07 20.18 1.24
N THR A 43 -11.77 21.00 2.24
CA THR A 43 -11.35 22.39 2.01
C THR A 43 -9.94 22.40 1.43
N GLY A 44 -9.75 22.98 0.23
CA GLY A 44 -8.46 23.09 -0.45
C GLY A 44 -8.46 22.51 -1.86
N ALA A 45 -7.28 22.36 -2.45
CA ALA A 45 -7.12 21.80 -3.78
C ALA A 45 -7.41 20.29 -3.81
N VAL A 46 -8.11 19.84 -4.84
CA VAL A 46 -8.37 18.40 -5.11
C VAL A 46 -7.07 17.73 -5.57
N GLY A 47 -6.86 16.48 -5.18
CA GLY A 47 -5.71 15.68 -5.62
C GLY A 47 -4.40 15.97 -4.87
N VAL A 48 -4.43 16.75 -3.80
CA VAL A 48 -3.25 16.98 -2.96
C VAL A 48 -2.98 15.75 -2.11
N VAL A 49 -1.76 15.21 -2.21
CA VAL A 49 -1.32 14.04 -1.44
C VAL A 49 -1.12 14.42 0.03
N ARG A 50 -1.88 13.78 0.92
CA ARG A 50 -1.72 13.88 2.36
C ARG A 50 -1.20 12.55 2.91
N ARG A 51 0.00 12.59 3.49
CA ARG A 51 0.55 11.44 4.22
C ARG A 51 -0.18 11.26 5.54
N ASP A 52 -0.65 10.04 5.76
CA ASP A 52 -1.37 9.65 6.98
C ASP A 52 -0.90 8.27 7.42
N PRO A 53 0.25 8.20 8.10
CA PRO A 53 0.86 6.94 8.52
C PRO A 53 -0.14 6.03 9.23
N MET A 54 -0.38 4.85 8.67
CA MET A 54 -1.27 3.81 9.21
C MET A 54 -2.70 4.32 9.53
N ALA A 55 -3.13 5.46 8.96
CA ALA A 55 -4.35 6.21 9.31
C ALA A 55 -4.42 6.59 10.81
N MET A 56 -3.26 6.71 11.48
CA MET A 56 -3.17 6.90 12.92
C MET A 56 -2.81 8.33 13.32
N ARG A 57 -2.58 9.24 12.37
CA ARG A 57 -2.10 10.60 12.68
C ARG A 57 -2.96 11.36 13.69
N PRO A 58 -4.30 11.33 13.63
CA PRO A 58 -5.11 12.02 14.65
C PRO A 58 -5.20 11.28 16.00
N PHE A 59 -4.74 10.04 16.05
CA PHE A 59 -4.91 9.17 17.23
C PHE A 59 -3.60 8.89 17.97
N CYS A 60 -2.44 9.18 17.37
CA CYS A 60 -1.14 8.97 18.00
C CYS A 60 -0.78 10.17 18.87
N GLY A 61 -0.86 10.01 20.18
CA GLY A 61 -0.61 11.07 21.16
C GLY A 61 0.88 11.26 21.54
N TYR A 62 1.82 10.62 20.80
CA TYR A 62 3.25 10.72 21.02
C TYR A 62 4.00 10.73 19.69
N HIS A 63 5.32 10.77 19.70
CA HIS A 63 6.09 10.89 18.47
C HIS A 63 5.91 9.66 17.54
N MET A 64 5.50 9.90 16.29
CA MET A 64 5.18 8.81 15.35
C MET A 64 6.39 7.91 15.04
N GLY A 65 7.62 8.44 15.09
CA GLY A 65 8.82 7.60 14.94
C GLY A 65 8.91 6.50 15.99
N ASP A 66 8.55 6.81 17.24
CA ASP A 66 8.50 5.82 18.32
C ASP A 66 7.38 4.79 18.09
N TYR A 67 6.27 5.23 17.52
CA TYR A 67 5.19 4.34 17.11
C TYR A 67 5.64 3.36 16.03
N PHE A 68 6.37 3.83 15.03
CA PHE A 68 6.96 2.96 14.00
C PHE A 68 7.98 1.98 14.59
N ALA A 69 8.84 2.46 15.48
CA ALA A 69 9.82 1.62 16.18
C ALA A 69 9.13 0.48 16.97
N HIS A 70 8.00 0.80 17.61
CA HIS A 70 7.20 -0.21 18.31
C HIS A 70 6.67 -1.29 17.35
N TRP A 71 6.19 -0.91 16.16
CA TRP A 71 5.77 -1.89 15.14
C TRP A 71 6.92 -2.79 14.70
N ILE A 72 8.11 -2.23 14.43
CA ILE A 72 9.31 -3.00 14.10
C ILE A 72 9.65 -4.00 15.21
N GLU A 73 9.65 -3.52 16.46
CA GLU A 73 9.95 -4.36 17.62
C GLU A 73 8.96 -5.51 17.80
N MET A 74 7.67 -5.26 17.53
CA MET A 74 6.64 -6.30 17.62
C MET A 74 6.89 -7.45 16.65
N GLY A 75 7.42 -7.21 15.45
CA GLY A 75 7.82 -8.26 14.52
C GLY A 75 8.90 -9.19 15.09
N LYS A 76 9.80 -8.67 15.92
CA LYS A 76 10.84 -9.46 16.60
C LYS A 76 10.30 -10.31 17.74
N LYS A 77 9.14 -9.93 18.31
CA LYS A 77 8.50 -10.60 19.46
C LYS A 77 7.46 -11.62 19.04
N VAL A 78 6.82 -11.44 17.89
CA VAL A 78 5.72 -12.30 17.43
C VAL A 78 6.28 -13.42 16.56
N LYS A 79 6.04 -14.67 16.95
CA LYS A 79 6.54 -15.85 16.23
C LYS A 79 6.01 -15.95 14.79
N ASN A 80 4.72 -15.61 14.59
CA ASN A 80 4.06 -15.64 13.30
C ASN A 80 3.35 -14.31 13.11
N PRO A 81 4.05 -13.25 12.65
CA PRO A 81 3.44 -11.95 12.44
C PRO A 81 2.40 -12.01 11.31
N PRO A 82 1.32 -11.21 11.38
CA PRO A 82 0.36 -11.08 10.30
C PRO A 82 1.04 -10.67 9.00
N LYS A 83 0.53 -11.12 7.86
CA LYS A 83 0.91 -10.54 6.56
C LYS A 83 0.31 -9.15 6.44
N ILE A 84 1.05 -8.22 5.84
CA ILE A 84 0.60 -6.84 5.67
C ILE A 84 0.28 -6.59 4.19
N PHE A 85 -0.87 -5.98 3.95
CA PHE A 85 -1.37 -5.65 2.62
C PHE A 85 -1.72 -4.18 2.53
N ASN A 86 -1.67 -3.64 1.31
CA ASN A 86 -2.26 -2.34 0.98
C ASN A 86 -3.31 -2.52 -0.10
N VAL A 87 -4.42 -1.80 0.01
CA VAL A 87 -5.49 -1.76 -0.99
C VAL A 87 -5.76 -0.33 -1.44
N ASN A 88 -6.12 -0.16 -2.71
CA ASN A 88 -6.50 1.12 -3.30
C ASN A 88 -7.69 0.93 -4.24
N TRP A 89 -8.88 1.30 -3.79
CA TRP A 89 -10.11 1.22 -4.57
C TRP A 89 -10.32 2.38 -5.55
N PHE A 90 -9.40 3.34 -5.62
CA PHE A 90 -9.64 4.69 -6.15
C PHE A 90 -8.76 5.05 -7.35
N ARG A 91 -8.19 4.05 -8.06
CA ARG A 91 -7.49 4.35 -9.31
C ARG A 91 -8.45 4.90 -10.34
N LEU A 92 -7.97 5.90 -11.07
CA LEU A 92 -8.71 6.58 -12.12
C LEU A 92 -8.05 6.29 -13.48
N ASP A 93 -8.88 6.23 -14.53
CA ASP A 93 -8.43 6.32 -15.91
C ASP A 93 -8.01 7.77 -16.27
N ASP A 94 -7.60 7.98 -17.51
CA ASP A 94 -7.18 9.30 -17.99
C ASP A 94 -8.36 10.29 -18.14
N GLU A 95 -9.60 9.80 -18.14
CA GLU A 95 -10.84 10.60 -18.17
C GLU A 95 -11.36 10.92 -16.76
N GLY A 96 -10.76 10.35 -15.71
CA GLY A 96 -11.11 10.58 -14.31
C GLY A 96 -12.21 9.66 -13.78
N HIS A 97 -12.53 8.56 -14.45
CA HIS A 97 -13.46 7.56 -13.96
C HIS A 97 -12.75 6.49 -13.12
N PHE A 98 -13.47 5.91 -12.16
CA PHE A 98 -12.92 4.82 -11.36
C PHE A 98 -12.77 3.55 -12.21
N LEU A 99 -11.56 2.98 -12.20
CA LEU A 99 -11.26 1.71 -12.85
C LEU A 99 -11.82 0.50 -12.07
N TRP A 100 -11.97 0.64 -10.75
CA TRP A 100 -12.53 -0.43 -9.90
C TRP A 100 -13.92 -0.04 -9.40
N PRO A 101 -14.94 -0.92 -9.53
CA PRO A 101 -16.31 -0.60 -9.14
C PRO A 101 -16.50 -0.37 -7.64
N GLY A 102 -15.67 -1.00 -6.81
CA GLY A 102 -15.80 -0.91 -5.35
C GLY A 102 -16.93 -1.75 -4.77
N PHE A 103 -17.34 -1.42 -3.55
CA PHE A 103 -18.44 -2.10 -2.82
C PHE A 103 -18.33 -3.64 -2.81
N GLY A 104 -19.31 -4.35 -3.37
CA GLY A 104 -19.32 -5.80 -3.41
C GLY A 104 -18.10 -6.41 -4.09
N GLU A 105 -17.56 -5.75 -5.10
CA GLU A 105 -16.40 -6.23 -5.85
C GLU A 105 -15.10 -6.23 -5.01
N ASN A 106 -15.05 -5.44 -3.93
CA ASN A 106 -13.92 -5.47 -2.99
C ASN A 106 -13.74 -6.85 -2.34
N MET A 107 -14.79 -7.65 -2.24
CA MET A 107 -14.70 -9.02 -1.72
C MET A 107 -13.80 -9.93 -2.55
N ARG A 108 -13.67 -9.69 -3.85
CA ARG A 108 -12.77 -10.43 -4.75
C ARG A 108 -11.29 -10.22 -4.36
N VAL A 109 -10.96 -9.00 -3.97
CA VAL A 109 -9.62 -8.66 -3.47
C VAL A 109 -9.39 -9.24 -2.08
N LEU A 110 -10.39 -9.16 -1.20
CA LEU A 110 -10.32 -9.76 0.15
C LEU A 110 -10.19 -11.28 0.06
N GLU A 111 -10.84 -11.93 -0.89
CA GLU A 111 -10.69 -13.37 -1.17
C GLU A 111 -9.23 -13.71 -1.51
N TRP A 112 -8.57 -12.92 -2.40
CA TRP A 112 -7.16 -13.11 -2.70
C TRP A 112 -6.29 -12.95 -1.44
N ILE A 113 -6.52 -11.91 -0.62
CA ILE A 113 -5.80 -11.69 0.64
C ILE A 113 -5.92 -12.91 1.56
N VAL A 114 -7.13 -13.45 1.73
CA VAL A 114 -7.36 -14.65 2.55
C VAL A 114 -6.60 -15.86 1.98
N LYS A 115 -6.70 -16.10 0.67
CA LYS A 115 -5.98 -17.18 -0.01
C LYS A 115 -4.45 -17.05 0.11
N ARG A 116 -3.92 -15.80 0.11
CA ARG A 116 -2.50 -15.52 0.40
C ARG A 116 -2.12 -15.90 1.83
N CYS A 117 -2.98 -15.60 2.80
CA CYS A 117 -2.75 -15.99 4.20
C CYS A 117 -2.78 -17.51 4.39
N GLU A 118 -3.61 -18.22 3.65
CA GLU A 118 -3.74 -19.67 3.65
C GLU A 118 -2.73 -20.38 2.73
N GLU A 119 -1.85 -19.64 2.04
CA GLU A 119 -0.85 -20.15 1.07
C GLU A 119 -1.49 -20.93 -0.11
N LYS A 120 -2.73 -20.62 -0.45
CA LYS A 120 -3.50 -21.27 -1.52
C LYS A 120 -3.33 -20.62 -2.89
N VAL A 121 -2.71 -19.44 -2.97
CA VAL A 121 -2.51 -18.69 -4.22
C VAL A 121 -1.12 -18.07 -4.27
N GLY A 122 -0.57 -17.96 -5.48
CA GLY A 122 0.70 -17.31 -5.72
C GLY A 122 0.62 -15.78 -5.73
N ALA A 123 1.72 -15.15 -6.10
CA ALA A 123 1.79 -13.71 -6.32
C ALA A 123 2.95 -13.37 -7.26
N VAL A 124 2.86 -12.22 -7.92
CA VAL A 124 3.89 -11.67 -8.81
C VAL A 124 4.71 -10.64 -8.02
N GLU A 125 6.02 -10.80 -8.05
CA GLU A 125 6.92 -9.86 -7.39
C GLU A 125 7.05 -8.56 -8.19
N THR A 126 7.01 -7.43 -7.47
CA THR A 126 7.20 -6.09 -8.01
C THR A 126 8.22 -5.32 -7.15
N PRO A 127 8.69 -4.15 -7.58
CA PRO A 127 9.55 -3.31 -6.74
C PRO A 127 8.97 -2.96 -5.37
N ILE A 128 7.64 -2.87 -5.24
CA ILE A 128 6.95 -2.42 -4.03
C ILE A 128 6.41 -3.55 -3.14
N GLY A 129 6.37 -4.78 -3.63
CA GLY A 129 5.77 -5.93 -2.95
C GLY A 129 5.23 -6.94 -3.94
N TYR A 130 4.32 -7.78 -3.49
CA TYR A 130 3.68 -8.81 -4.29
C TYR A 130 2.27 -8.41 -4.69
N VAL A 131 1.95 -8.49 -5.99
CA VAL A 131 0.61 -8.28 -6.53
C VAL A 131 -0.01 -9.60 -7.00
N PRO A 132 -1.34 -9.70 -7.13
CA PRO A 132 -1.98 -10.86 -7.77
C PRO A 132 -1.48 -11.10 -9.20
N ASP A 133 -1.39 -12.35 -9.62
CA ASP A 133 -1.53 -12.66 -11.05
C ASP A 133 -2.99 -12.33 -11.43
N PRO A 134 -3.28 -11.64 -12.56
CA PRO A 134 -4.64 -11.28 -12.92
C PRO A 134 -5.64 -12.45 -12.92
N LYS A 135 -5.19 -13.67 -13.27
CA LYS A 135 -6.03 -14.87 -13.23
C LYS A 135 -6.49 -15.31 -11.83
N ASP A 136 -5.84 -14.81 -10.78
CA ASP A 136 -6.13 -15.15 -9.38
C ASP A 136 -7.24 -14.28 -8.77
N ILE A 137 -7.71 -13.27 -9.51
CA ILE A 137 -8.89 -12.46 -9.17
C ILE A 137 -10.05 -12.89 -10.08
N ASN A 138 -11.11 -13.42 -9.49
CA ASN A 138 -12.30 -13.77 -10.24
C ASN A 138 -13.02 -12.50 -10.71
N LEU A 139 -13.19 -12.31 -12.02
CA LEU A 139 -13.86 -11.17 -12.65
C LEU A 139 -15.28 -11.50 -13.16
N GLU A 140 -15.76 -12.72 -12.97
CA GLU A 140 -17.10 -13.14 -13.43
C GLU A 140 -18.15 -12.17 -12.88
N ASP A 141 -19.00 -11.64 -13.76
CA ASP A 141 -20.06 -10.67 -13.45
C ASP A 141 -19.61 -9.35 -12.77
N SER A 142 -18.30 -9.05 -12.74
CA SER A 142 -17.78 -7.81 -12.12
C SER A 142 -17.95 -6.57 -12.99
N GLY A 143 -18.10 -6.75 -14.29
CA GLY A 143 -18.04 -5.64 -15.26
C GLY A 143 -16.62 -5.10 -15.52
N VAL A 144 -15.58 -5.69 -14.91
CA VAL A 144 -14.16 -5.32 -15.11
C VAL A 144 -13.53 -6.24 -16.15
N SER A 145 -12.84 -5.67 -17.13
CA SER A 145 -12.09 -6.46 -18.11
C SER A 145 -10.74 -6.95 -17.57
N GLU A 146 -10.15 -7.97 -18.19
CA GLU A 146 -8.80 -8.41 -17.84
C GLU A 146 -7.75 -7.31 -18.07
N GLU A 147 -7.93 -6.50 -19.11
CA GLU A 147 -7.04 -5.38 -19.44
C GLU A 147 -7.09 -4.34 -18.33
N THR A 148 -8.28 -3.98 -17.88
CA THR A 148 -8.47 -3.05 -16.75
C THR A 148 -7.87 -3.61 -15.46
N LEU A 149 -8.03 -4.91 -15.19
CA LEU A 149 -7.39 -5.53 -14.03
C LEU A 149 -5.86 -5.49 -14.13
N LYS A 150 -5.28 -5.79 -15.29
CA LYS A 150 -3.83 -5.68 -15.51
C LYS A 150 -3.32 -4.26 -15.26
N GLU A 151 -4.06 -3.26 -15.73
CA GLU A 151 -3.76 -1.85 -15.44
C GLU A 151 -3.81 -1.56 -13.94
N LEU A 152 -4.87 -1.99 -13.25
CA LEU A 152 -5.06 -1.84 -11.81
C LEU A 152 -3.95 -2.50 -10.97
N LEU A 153 -3.31 -3.56 -11.47
CA LEU A 153 -2.23 -4.27 -10.80
C LEU A 153 -0.83 -3.80 -11.22
N THR A 154 -0.74 -2.92 -12.22
CA THR A 154 0.54 -2.40 -12.72
C THR A 154 1.19 -1.46 -11.72
N VAL A 155 2.50 -1.67 -11.51
CA VAL A 155 3.39 -0.80 -10.75
C VAL A 155 4.25 -0.03 -11.74
N ASP A 156 3.88 1.23 -12.01
CA ASP A 156 4.65 2.13 -12.88
C ASP A 156 5.89 2.64 -12.16
N LYS A 157 7.08 2.33 -12.69
CA LYS A 157 8.35 2.65 -12.03
C LYS A 157 8.60 4.16 -11.94
N GLU A 158 8.24 4.92 -12.96
CA GLU A 158 8.49 6.37 -12.98
C GLU A 158 7.60 7.09 -11.96
N THR A 159 6.34 6.72 -11.88
CA THR A 159 5.43 7.21 -10.85
C THR A 159 5.93 6.86 -9.45
N TRP A 160 6.43 5.64 -9.25
CA TRP A 160 6.94 5.22 -7.95
C TRP A 160 8.29 5.84 -7.59
N LYS A 161 9.12 6.25 -8.54
CA LYS A 161 10.31 7.08 -8.26
C LYS A 161 9.91 8.43 -7.67
N GLN A 162 8.93 9.10 -8.26
CA GLN A 162 8.38 10.35 -7.72
C GLN A 162 7.77 10.15 -6.32
N GLU A 163 7.06 9.04 -6.14
CA GLU A 163 6.49 8.67 -4.85
C GLU A 163 7.59 8.45 -3.79
N ALA A 164 8.69 7.75 -4.16
CA ALA A 164 9.83 7.52 -3.27
C ALA A 164 10.52 8.83 -2.85
N ASP A 165 10.62 9.81 -3.73
CA ASP A 165 11.15 11.14 -3.39
C ASP A 165 10.21 11.88 -2.43
N GLY A 166 8.91 11.79 -2.64
CA GLY A 166 7.90 12.32 -1.71
C GLY A 166 7.92 11.64 -0.33
N ILE A 167 8.22 10.35 -0.27
CA ILE A 167 8.40 9.60 0.99
C ILE A 167 9.67 10.08 1.70
N GLU A 168 10.77 10.25 0.99
CA GLU A 168 12.02 10.76 1.56
C GLU A 168 11.84 12.13 2.19
N GLU A 169 11.15 13.04 1.50
CA GLU A 169 10.84 14.37 2.04
C GLU A 169 9.95 14.27 3.29
N PHE A 170 8.94 13.41 3.25
CA PHE A 170 8.07 13.16 4.39
C PHE A 170 8.82 12.62 5.60
N TYR A 171 9.81 11.75 5.39
CA TYR A 171 10.57 11.13 6.48
C TYR A 171 11.50 12.11 7.21
N LYS A 172 11.91 13.22 6.59
CA LYS A 172 12.73 14.25 7.24
C LYS A 172 12.11 14.83 8.50
N GLN A 173 10.78 14.88 8.58
CA GLN A 173 10.08 15.41 9.77
C GLN A 173 10.29 14.58 11.04
N PHE A 174 10.69 13.33 10.92
CA PHE A 174 10.90 12.45 12.08
C PHE A 174 12.32 12.56 12.64
N GLY A 175 13.26 13.13 11.88
CA GLY A 175 14.65 13.31 12.30
C GLY A 175 15.29 12.01 12.78
N ASP A 176 16.05 12.09 13.86
CA ASP A 176 16.76 10.94 14.45
C ASP A 176 15.84 9.88 15.06
N ARG A 177 14.53 10.15 15.12
CA ARG A 177 13.53 9.19 15.62
C ARG A 177 12.92 8.30 14.55
N LEU A 178 13.29 8.52 13.27
CA LEU A 178 12.90 7.58 12.22
C LEU A 178 13.67 6.26 12.41
N PRO A 179 12.99 5.11 12.55
CA PRO A 179 13.67 3.82 12.61
C PRO A 179 14.56 3.59 11.39
N LYS A 180 15.77 3.07 11.62
CA LYS A 180 16.72 2.77 10.54
C LYS A 180 16.12 1.81 9.52
N GLU A 181 15.36 0.82 9.97
CA GLU A 181 14.67 -0.16 9.12
C GLU A 181 13.81 0.52 8.05
N LEU A 182 13.10 1.62 8.38
CA LEU A 182 12.29 2.35 7.39
C LEU A 182 13.13 3.13 6.38
N SER A 183 14.29 3.65 6.79
CA SER A 183 15.25 4.27 5.87
C SER A 183 15.86 3.24 4.93
N ASP A 184 16.19 2.04 5.44
CA ASP A 184 16.73 0.93 4.66
C ASP A 184 15.68 0.40 3.65
N GLU A 185 14.41 0.31 4.04
CA GLU A 185 13.31 -0.05 3.13
C GLU A 185 13.13 0.99 2.00
N LEU A 186 13.22 2.28 2.31
CA LEU A 186 13.15 3.33 1.29
C LEU A 186 14.34 3.23 0.30
N ALA A 187 15.55 2.99 0.82
CA ALA A 187 16.73 2.79 -0.02
C ALA A 187 16.58 1.55 -0.91
N THR A 188 16.03 0.47 -0.37
CA THR A 188 15.73 -0.77 -1.10
C THR A 188 14.69 -0.53 -2.20
N LEU A 189 13.62 0.20 -1.91
CA LEU A 189 12.61 0.60 -2.89
C LEU A 189 13.26 1.37 -4.05
N LYS A 190 14.04 2.43 -3.75
CA LYS A 190 14.74 3.22 -4.77
C LYS A 190 15.68 2.37 -5.62
N ALA A 191 16.41 1.44 -5.01
CA ALA A 191 17.29 0.51 -5.73
C ALA A 191 16.50 -0.44 -6.67
N ASN A 192 15.36 -0.95 -6.22
CA ASN A 192 14.51 -1.85 -7.02
C ASN A 192 13.82 -1.14 -8.18
N LEU A 193 13.48 0.12 -8.03
CA LEU A 193 12.89 0.93 -9.10
C LEU A 193 13.90 1.27 -10.22
N ASN A 194 15.20 1.17 -9.94
CA ASN A 194 16.28 1.46 -10.89
C ASN A 194 16.83 0.21 -11.61
N LYS A 195 16.35 -0.97 -11.27
CA LYS A 195 16.63 -2.23 -11.99
C LYS A 195 15.70 -2.37 -13.20
#